data_026a8a9bfb867eda58a5fef124dd7ccc
#
_entry.id   026a8a9bfb867eda58a5fef124dd7ccc
#
_cell.length_a   1.000
_cell.length_b   1.000
_cell.length_c   1.000
_cell.angle_alpha   90.00
_cell.angle_beta   90.00
_cell.angle_gamma   90.00
#
_symmetry.space_group_name_H-M   'P 1'
#
loop_
_entity.id
_entity.type
_entity.pdbx_description
1 polymer ?
#
loop_
_entity_poly.entity_id
_entity_poly.type
_entity_poly.pdbx_seq_one_letter_code
_entity_poly.pdbx_strand_id
1 'polypeptide(L)'
;MAKLKSGPAPSCLPLRVINRDFKRGFSLLELLIALFLLLVILGGSLLLLQTANRSWFRGESEVAIQTEARNLIAFLNRIIPGAVLTDSGDEERLEFSGYPDRISFCALLSEDRKKTDFARIDIFWKEKEGTVYVFEERAGNGRRIFSGSGKTGSQPLSGGVTKFKFSYFDGKECRLTWNSSKDGPEEDSLPKAVFLDFQLSGQKSDEGRIFCRDYHAVFEIKNN
;
A
#
# COMPACT_ATOMS: atom_id res chain seq x y z
N MET A 1 -93.92 7.65 -40.26
CA MET A 1 -93.16 7.61 -41.54
C MET A 1 -92.21 8.77 -41.58
N ALA A 2 -90.94 8.49 -41.31
CA ALA A 2 -89.88 9.48 -41.37
C ALA A 2 -88.80 8.94 -42.34
N LYS A 3 -88.57 9.67 -43.42
CA LYS A 3 -87.57 9.34 -44.44
C LYS A 3 -86.19 9.79 -44.00
N LEU A 4 -85.26 8.86 -43.82
CA LEU A 4 -83.84 9.14 -43.63
C LEU A 4 -83.22 9.52 -45.00
N LYS A 5 -82.63 10.73 -45.07
CA LYS A 5 -81.83 11.23 -46.19
C LYS A 5 -80.41 10.68 -46.03
N SER A 6 -79.94 9.91 -46.99
CA SER A 6 -78.57 9.49 -47.13
C SER A 6 -77.65 10.63 -47.56
N GLY A 7 -76.71 11.03 -46.74
CA GLY A 7 -75.61 11.95 -47.05
C GLY A 7 -74.51 11.29 -47.88
N PRO A 8 -73.77 12.05 -48.71
CA PRO A 8 -72.68 11.49 -49.53
C PRO A 8 -71.45 11.09 -48.70
N ALA A 9 -70.86 9.99 -49.12
CA ALA A 9 -69.63 9.41 -48.51
C ALA A 9 -68.40 10.35 -48.66
N PRO A 10 -67.54 10.42 -47.67
CA PRO A 10 -66.33 11.24 -47.77
C PRO A 10 -65.33 10.60 -48.77
N SER A 11 -64.91 11.39 -49.75
CA SER A 11 -63.92 11.06 -50.75
C SER A 11 -62.54 10.90 -50.06
N CYS A 12 -62.02 9.68 -50.07
CA CYS A 12 -60.67 9.37 -49.66
C CYS A 12 -59.69 10.04 -50.63
N LEU A 13 -58.93 11.00 -50.14
CA LEU A 13 -57.80 11.57 -50.86
C LEU A 13 -56.68 10.51 -50.89
N PRO A 14 -56.09 10.22 -52.06
CA PRO A 14 -54.97 9.29 -52.13
C PRO A 14 -53.75 9.94 -51.51
N LEU A 15 -53.20 9.35 -50.43
CA LEU A 15 -51.89 9.65 -49.90
C LEU A 15 -50.86 9.42 -50.98
N ARG A 16 -50.39 10.53 -51.55
CA ARG A 16 -49.28 10.53 -52.52
C ARG A 16 -47.99 10.15 -51.77
N VAL A 17 -47.66 8.85 -51.79
CA VAL A 17 -46.38 8.36 -51.32
C VAL A 17 -45.31 8.97 -52.23
N ILE A 18 -44.58 9.97 -51.67
CA ILE A 18 -43.42 10.56 -52.33
C ILE A 18 -42.30 9.53 -52.20
N ASN A 19 -42.27 8.65 -53.20
CA ASN A 19 -41.15 7.74 -53.36
C ASN A 19 -39.94 8.55 -53.86
N ARG A 20 -39.17 9.14 -52.93
CA ARG A 20 -37.90 9.75 -53.24
C ARG A 20 -36.89 8.61 -53.41
N ASP A 21 -36.77 8.12 -54.61
CA ASP A 21 -35.65 7.29 -55.07
C ASP A 21 -34.34 8.13 -54.96
N PHE A 22 -33.76 8.14 -53.80
CA PHE A 22 -32.44 8.69 -53.57
C PHE A 22 -31.36 7.71 -54.13
N LYS A 23 -31.37 7.54 -55.43
CA LYS A 23 -30.21 6.94 -56.15
C LYS A 23 -29.15 8.02 -56.36
N ARG A 24 -28.62 8.60 -55.24
CA ARG A 24 -27.39 9.37 -55.30
C ARG A 24 -26.23 8.44 -55.05
N GLY A 25 -25.50 8.11 -56.10
CA GLY A 25 -24.21 7.38 -55.96
C GLY A 25 -23.26 8.31 -55.16
N PHE A 26 -22.55 7.69 -54.22
CA PHE A 26 -21.51 8.38 -53.46
C PHE A 26 -20.45 8.96 -54.42
N SER A 27 -20.11 10.22 -54.27
CA SER A 27 -18.97 10.84 -55.00
C SER A 27 -17.69 10.25 -54.44
N LEU A 28 -16.72 9.97 -55.33
CA LEU A 28 -15.39 9.52 -54.94
C LEU A 28 -14.72 10.47 -53.96
N LEU A 29 -14.99 11.79 -54.07
CA LEU A 29 -14.57 12.84 -53.15
C LEU A 29 -15.16 12.66 -51.75
N GLU A 30 -16.46 12.35 -51.64
CA GLU A 30 -17.15 12.16 -50.36
C GLU A 30 -16.58 10.96 -49.61
N LEU A 31 -16.26 9.87 -50.33
CA LEU A 31 -15.66 8.68 -49.75
C LEU A 31 -14.23 8.98 -49.23
N LEU A 32 -13.47 9.81 -49.99
CA LEU A 32 -12.11 10.22 -49.60
C LEU A 32 -12.12 11.09 -48.32
N ILE A 33 -13.05 12.07 -48.25
CA ILE A 33 -13.25 12.89 -47.07
C ILE A 33 -13.67 12.04 -45.87
N ALA A 34 -14.64 11.12 -46.04
CA ALA A 34 -15.08 10.23 -44.98
C ALA A 34 -13.94 9.35 -44.43
N LEU A 35 -13.09 8.80 -45.34
CA LEU A 35 -11.91 8.02 -44.95
C LEU A 35 -10.90 8.87 -44.17
N PHE A 36 -10.64 10.10 -44.64
CA PHE A 36 -9.73 11.03 -43.95
C PHE A 36 -10.23 11.35 -42.54
N LEU A 37 -11.52 11.69 -42.37
CA LEU A 37 -12.13 11.95 -41.06
C LEU A 37 -12.07 10.72 -40.16
N LEU A 38 -12.31 9.50 -40.69
CA LEU A 38 -12.19 8.26 -39.97
C LEU A 38 -10.76 8.06 -39.43
N LEU A 39 -9.73 8.30 -40.24
CA LEU A 39 -8.35 8.19 -39.82
C LEU A 39 -7.98 9.20 -38.73
N VAL A 40 -8.48 10.44 -38.80
CA VAL A 40 -8.27 11.47 -37.77
C VAL A 40 -8.93 11.06 -36.46
N ILE A 41 -10.16 10.55 -36.51
CA ILE A 41 -10.87 10.07 -35.30
C ILE A 41 -10.16 8.88 -34.69
N LEU A 42 -9.76 7.88 -35.50
CA LEU A 42 -9.03 6.71 -35.02
C LEU A 42 -7.69 7.10 -34.42
N GLY A 43 -6.91 7.96 -35.08
CA GLY A 43 -5.63 8.46 -34.57
C GLY A 43 -5.79 9.20 -33.24
N GLY A 44 -6.77 10.10 -33.15
CA GLY A 44 -7.09 10.80 -31.90
C GLY A 44 -7.51 9.85 -30.77
N SER A 45 -8.34 8.84 -31.08
CA SER A 45 -8.78 7.85 -30.10
C SER A 45 -7.61 7.01 -29.56
N LEU A 46 -6.67 6.62 -30.40
CA LEU A 46 -5.47 5.89 -29.98
C LEU A 46 -4.59 6.71 -29.04
N LEU A 47 -4.39 8.00 -29.32
CA LEU A 47 -3.63 8.90 -28.44
C LEU A 47 -4.28 9.06 -27.09
N LEU A 48 -5.61 9.21 -27.04
CA LEU A 48 -6.37 9.29 -25.80
C LEU A 48 -6.24 7.98 -24.99
N LEU A 49 -6.36 6.83 -25.64
CA LEU A 49 -6.22 5.52 -25.01
C LEU A 49 -4.82 5.33 -24.40
N GLN A 50 -3.77 5.71 -25.13
CA GLN A 50 -2.40 5.64 -24.62
C GLN A 50 -2.21 6.55 -23.39
N THR A 51 -2.77 7.77 -23.44
CA THR A 51 -2.67 8.70 -22.30
C THR A 51 -3.44 8.20 -21.10
N ALA A 52 -4.63 7.65 -21.29
CA ALA A 52 -5.44 7.05 -20.22
C ALA A 52 -4.72 5.86 -19.57
N ASN A 53 -4.17 4.95 -20.36
CA ASN A 53 -3.41 3.82 -19.86
C ASN A 53 -2.19 4.26 -19.02
N ARG A 54 -1.42 5.25 -19.50
CA ARG A 54 -0.28 5.79 -18.75
C ARG A 54 -0.69 6.38 -17.40
N SER A 55 -1.81 7.11 -17.37
CA SER A 55 -2.34 7.70 -16.14
C SER A 55 -2.80 6.61 -15.16
N TRP A 56 -3.42 5.55 -15.68
CA TRP A 56 -3.90 4.43 -14.88
C TRP A 56 -2.76 3.67 -14.18
N PHE A 57 -1.72 3.29 -14.93
CA PHE A 57 -0.54 2.62 -14.37
C PHE A 57 0.17 3.46 -13.30
N ARG A 58 0.23 4.79 -13.47
CA ARG A 58 0.80 5.68 -12.44
C ARG A 58 -0.06 5.67 -11.17
N GLY A 59 -1.37 5.77 -11.32
CA GLY A 59 -2.30 5.75 -10.18
C GLY A 59 -2.25 4.43 -9.41
N GLU A 60 -2.20 3.30 -10.10
CA GLU A 60 -2.14 1.97 -9.48
C GLU A 60 -0.84 1.77 -8.69
N SER A 61 0.32 2.13 -9.25
CA SER A 61 1.58 2.01 -8.54
C SER A 61 1.67 2.96 -7.34
N GLU A 62 1.09 4.15 -7.41
CA GLU A 62 1.04 5.07 -6.27
C GLU A 62 0.17 4.53 -5.14
N VAL A 63 -1.01 3.98 -5.46
CA VAL A 63 -1.90 3.36 -4.48
C VAL A 63 -1.24 2.13 -3.84
N ALA A 64 -0.54 1.32 -4.61
CA ALA A 64 0.19 0.15 -4.10
C ALA A 64 1.26 0.56 -3.09
N ILE A 65 2.10 1.56 -3.41
CA ILE A 65 3.13 2.09 -2.49
C ILE A 65 2.50 2.64 -1.20
N GLN A 66 1.42 3.42 -1.31
CA GLN A 66 0.73 3.97 -0.15
C GLN A 66 0.13 2.88 0.74
N THR A 67 -0.41 1.83 0.13
CA THR A 67 -0.99 0.71 0.86
C THR A 67 0.10 -0.07 1.59
N GLU A 68 1.24 -0.32 0.94
CA GLU A 68 2.39 -0.99 1.54
C GLU A 68 2.95 -0.19 2.72
N ALA A 69 3.13 1.14 2.54
CA ALA A 69 3.57 2.02 3.61
C ALA A 69 2.62 2.01 4.81
N ARG A 70 1.31 2.08 4.56
CA ARG A 70 0.30 2.03 5.63
C ARG A 70 0.33 0.70 6.38
N ASN A 71 0.48 -0.41 5.67
CA ASN A 71 0.55 -1.74 6.27
C ASN A 71 1.78 -1.87 7.17
N LEU A 72 2.95 -1.43 6.69
CA LEU A 72 4.17 -1.40 7.47
C LEU A 72 4.03 -0.54 8.74
N ILE A 73 3.56 0.70 8.59
CA ILE A 73 3.36 1.61 9.72
C ILE A 73 2.32 1.05 10.70
N ALA A 74 1.20 0.53 10.21
CA ALA A 74 0.16 -0.05 11.06
C ALA A 74 0.65 -1.26 11.86
N PHE A 75 1.45 -2.12 11.23
CA PHE A 75 2.07 -3.25 11.91
C PHE A 75 3.00 -2.78 13.02
N LEU A 76 3.93 -1.84 12.72
CA LEU A 76 4.87 -1.32 13.70
C LEU A 76 4.18 -0.56 14.84
N ASN A 77 3.14 0.21 14.53
CA ASN A 77 2.34 0.93 15.53
C ASN A 77 1.59 0.01 16.48
N ARG A 78 1.35 -1.22 16.08
CA ARG A 78 0.73 -2.24 16.94
C ARG A 78 1.71 -2.87 17.92
N ILE A 79 2.98 -3.03 17.52
CA ILE A 79 3.95 -3.83 18.29
C ILE A 79 4.95 -2.97 19.07
N ILE A 80 5.49 -1.89 18.49
CA ILE A 80 6.51 -1.06 19.15
C ILE A 80 6.02 -0.42 20.45
N PRO A 81 4.78 0.13 20.54
CA PRO A 81 4.28 0.69 21.80
C PRO A 81 4.15 -0.33 22.95
N GLY A 82 4.12 -1.62 22.62
CA GLY A 82 4.06 -2.71 23.59
C GLY A 82 5.44 -3.22 24.03
N ALA A 83 6.52 -2.55 23.68
CA ALA A 83 7.85 -2.91 24.10
C ALA A 83 7.98 -2.85 25.63
N VAL A 84 8.60 -3.88 26.22
CA VAL A 84 8.80 -4.02 27.66
C VAL A 84 10.22 -4.45 27.97
N LEU A 85 10.74 -3.96 29.08
CA LEU A 85 11.93 -4.46 29.72
C LEU A 85 11.50 -5.34 30.89
N THR A 86 12.17 -6.43 31.10
CA THR A 86 11.95 -7.24 32.29
C THR A 86 13.27 -7.63 32.88
N ASP A 87 13.46 -7.26 34.13
CA ASP A 87 14.50 -7.80 34.96
C ASP A 87 13.93 -9.02 35.69
N SER A 88 14.33 -10.20 35.25
CA SER A 88 13.82 -11.48 35.75
C SER A 88 14.83 -12.20 36.64
N GLY A 89 15.74 -11.49 37.27
CA GLY A 89 16.72 -12.07 38.17
C GLY A 89 17.68 -13.04 37.45
N ASP A 90 17.55 -14.34 37.67
CA ASP A 90 18.42 -15.37 37.11
C ASP A 90 17.98 -15.88 35.71
N GLU A 91 16.84 -15.42 35.20
CA GLU A 91 16.36 -15.79 33.84
C GLU A 91 16.78 -14.74 32.80
N GLU A 92 16.77 -15.15 31.54
CA GLU A 92 17.19 -14.34 30.38
C GLU A 92 16.55 -12.94 30.38
N ARG A 93 17.41 -11.92 30.48
CA ARG A 93 16.99 -10.53 30.52
C ARG A 93 16.38 -10.10 29.20
N LEU A 94 15.20 -9.49 29.23
CA LEU A 94 14.54 -8.97 28.05
C LEU A 94 15.06 -7.56 27.74
N GLU A 95 15.88 -7.46 26.72
CA GLU A 95 16.58 -6.24 26.33
C GLU A 95 15.94 -5.59 25.12
N PHE A 96 16.09 -4.27 25.03
CA PHE A 96 15.79 -3.51 23.84
C PHE A 96 17.10 -3.15 23.14
N SER A 97 17.26 -3.60 21.90
CA SER A 97 18.44 -3.32 21.07
C SER A 97 18.02 -2.69 19.75
N GLY A 98 18.50 -1.50 19.47
CA GLY A 98 18.20 -0.73 18.30
C GLY A 98 19.43 -0.33 17.49
N TYR A 99 19.37 -0.54 16.17
CA TYR A 99 20.34 -0.09 15.19
C TYR A 99 19.59 0.62 14.04
N PRO A 100 20.28 1.31 13.14
CA PRO A 100 19.61 2.00 12.03
C PRO A 100 18.85 1.06 11.09
N ASP A 101 19.32 -0.16 10.91
CA ASP A 101 18.77 -1.16 9.98
C ASP A 101 17.95 -2.26 10.65
N ARG A 102 17.93 -2.29 11.99
CA ARG A 102 17.24 -3.31 12.76
C ARG A 102 16.84 -2.85 14.15
N ILE A 103 15.81 -3.49 14.68
CA ILE A 103 15.36 -3.31 16.06
C ILE A 103 14.98 -4.69 16.63
N SER A 104 15.40 -4.97 17.87
CA SER A 104 15.08 -6.19 18.61
C SER A 104 14.54 -5.80 19.98
N PHE A 105 13.37 -6.31 20.35
CA PHE A 105 12.74 -6.02 21.63
C PHE A 105 11.75 -7.12 22.00
N CYS A 106 11.35 -7.13 23.27
CA CYS A 106 10.26 -7.97 23.74
C CYS A 106 9.00 -7.12 23.89
N ALA A 107 7.87 -7.68 23.46
CA ALA A 107 6.57 -7.04 23.59
C ALA A 107 5.54 -7.98 24.20
N LEU A 108 4.56 -7.37 24.88
CA LEU A 108 3.36 -8.05 25.33
C LEU A 108 2.38 -8.12 24.16
N LEU A 109 2.16 -9.32 23.64
CA LEU A 109 1.16 -9.58 22.61
C LEU A 109 -0.09 -10.18 23.25
N SER A 110 -1.21 -9.50 23.09
CA SER A 110 -2.50 -10.03 23.50
C SER A 110 -3.25 -10.52 22.27
N GLU A 111 -3.37 -11.82 22.10
CA GLU A 111 -4.12 -12.43 21.00
C GLU A 111 -5.61 -12.59 21.35
N ASP A 112 -5.90 -12.78 22.65
CA ASP A 112 -7.24 -12.80 23.23
C ASP A 112 -7.18 -12.07 24.56
N ARG A 113 -8.27 -11.43 24.97
CA ARG A 113 -8.39 -10.74 26.28
C ARG A 113 -8.04 -11.59 27.51
N LYS A 114 -7.75 -12.87 27.34
CA LYS A 114 -7.48 -13.85 28.40
C LYS A 114 -6.03 -14.37 28.45
N LYS A 115 -5.21 -14.15 27.42
CA LYS A 115 -3.81 -14.60 27.41
C LYS A 115 -2.93 -13.49 26.88
N THR A 116 -2.04 -13.02 27.73
CA THR A 116 -0.98 -12.09 27.37
C THR A 116 0.30 -12.91 27.33
N ASP A 117 0.86 -13.05 26.15
CA ASP A 117 2.12 -13.77 25.94
C ASP A 117 3.24 -12.79 25.63
N PHE A 118 4.43 -13.07 26.14
CA PHE A 118 5.63 -12.35 25.75
C PHE A 118 6.12 -12.88 24.41
N ALA A 119 6.49 -11.96 23.52
CA ALA A 119 7.16 -12.31 22.28
C ALA A 119 8.41 -11.47 22.10
N ARG A 120 9.49 -12.12 21.69
CA ARG A 120 10.67 -11.45 21.15
C ARG A 120 10.41 -11.13 19.69
N ILE A 121 10.64 -9.90 19.31
CA ILE A 121 10.40 -9.39 17.96
C ILE A 121 11.71 -8.81 17.45
N ASP A 122 12.17 -9.33 16.32
CA ASP A 122 13.29 -8.79 15.57
C ASP A 122 12.80 -8.28 14.23
N ILE A 123 12.99 -6.99 13.94
CA ILE A 123 12.70 -6.38 12.66
C ILE A 123 14.01 -5.94 12.04
N PHE A 124 14.24 -6.30 10.80
CA PHE A 124 15.49 -5.95 10.11
C PHE A 124 15.26 -5.77 8.62
N TRP A 125 16.01 -4.84 8.06
CA TRP A 125 16.01 -4.55 6.63
C TRP A 125 17.20 -5.24 5.96
N LYS A 126 16.93 -5.93 4.87
CA LYS A 126 17.96 -6.47 3.98
C LYS A 126 18.07 -5.59 2.74
N GLU A 127 19.05 -4.72 2.72
CA GLU A 127 19.28 -3.75 1.64
C GLU A 127 19.35 -4.41 0.26
N LYS A 128 20.08 -5.54 0.14
CA LYS A 128 20.25 -6.27 -1.13
C LYS A 128 18.95 -6.80 -1.70
N GLU A 129 17.99 -7.14 -0.85
CA GLU A 129 16.68 -7.66 -1.22
C GLU A 129 15.63 -6.55 -1.29
N GLY A 130 15.93 -5.36 -0.76
CA GLY A 130 14.97 -4.26 -0.64
C GLY A 130 13.75 -4.64 0.19
N THR A 131 13.92 -5.52 1.18
CA THR A 131 12.82 -6.11 1.93
C THR A 131 13.04 -5.98 3.43
N VAL A 132 12.00 -5.57 4.13
CA VAL A 132 11.94 -5.58 5.60
C VAL A 132 11.36 -6.90 6.06
N TYR A 133 12.03 -7.54 7.00
CA TYR A 133 11.62 -8.81 7.60
C TYR A 133 11.24 -8.63 9.05
N VAL A 134 10.32 -9.45 9.51
CA VAL A 134 9.99 -9.62 10.91
C VAL A 134 10.22 -11.07 11.32
N PHE A 135 10.84 -11.25 12.48
CA PHE A 135 10.92 -12.51 13.18
C PHE A 135 10.21 -12.37 14.52
N GLU A 136 9.30 -13.28 14.82
CA GLU A 136 8.55 -13.33 16.06
C GLU A 136 8.76 -14.67 16.73
N GLU A 137 9.25 -14.67 17.96
CA GLU A 137 9.40 -15.85 18.79
C GLU A 137 8.56 -15.65 20.06
N ARG A 138 7.58 -16.51 20.26
CA ARG A 138 6.70 -16.48 21.45
C ARG A 138 7.29 -17.30 22.57
N ALA A 139 7.19 -16.80 23.78
CA ALA A 139 7.57 -17.55 24.97
C ALA A 139 6.57 -18.69 25.19
N GLY A 140 7.08 -19.93 25.14
CA GLY A 140 6.23 -21.12 25.34
C GLY A 140 5.84 -21.30 26.81
N ASN A 141 4.54 -21.62 27.06
CA ASN A 141 4.02 -22.10 28.35
C ASN A 141 4.31 -21.21 29.57
N GLY A 142 4.29 -19.91 29.42
CA GLY A 142 4.50 -18.98 30.55
C GLY A 142 5.94 -18.90 31.05
N ARG A 143 6.90 -19.55 30.39
CA ARG A 143 8.32 -19.40 30.64
C ARG A 143 8.87 -18.34 29.70
N ARG A 144 9.62 -17.38 30.22
CA ARG A 144 10.27 -16.29 29.48
C ARG A 144 11.55 -16.73 28.77
N ILE A 145 11.68 -18.02 28.44
CA ILE A 145 12.87 -18.59 27.79
C ILE A 145 12.64 -18.60 26.30
N PHE A 146 13.44 -17.82 25.56
CA PHE A 146 13.49 -17.84 24.13
C PHE A 146 14.58 -18.84 23.67
N SER A 147 14.22 -19.69 22.74
CA SER A 147 15.06 -20.82 22.31
C SER A 147 16.37 -20.40 21.60
N GLY A 148 16.57 -19.13 21.32
CA GLY A 148 17.83 -18.59 20.76
C GLY A 148 18.25 -19.17 19.41
N SER A 149 17.51 -20.13 18.87
CA SER A 149 17.88 -20.83 17.66
C SER A 149 17.45 -20.05 16.44
N GLY A 150 18.37 -19.28 15.93
CA GLY A 150 18.50 -18.86 14.54
C GLY A 150 17.22 -18.34 13.88
N LYS A 151 17.31 -17.24 13.21
CA LYS A 151 16.28 -16.52 12.41
C LYS A 151 15.56 -17.36 11.32
N THR A 152 15.36 -18.66 11.60
CA THR A 152 14.63 -19.61 10.78
C THR A 152 13.14 -19.34 11.01
N GLY A 153 12.46 -18.70 10.03
CA GLY A 153 11.04 -18.34 10.13
C GLY A 153 10.77 -16.85 10.01
N SER A 154 11.77 -16.04 9.65
CA SER A 154 11.50 -14.61 9.36
C SER A 154 10.55 -14.48 8.18
N GLN A 155 9.52 -13.65 8.36
CA GLN A 155 8.51 -13.37 7.33
C GLN A 155 8.77 -12.01 6.68
N PRO A 156 8.62 -11.88 5.36
CA PRO A 156 8.69 -10.59 4.70
C PRO A 156 7.50 -9.72 5.15
N LEU A 157 7.78 -8.52 5.61
CA LEU A 157 6.79 -7.57 6.07
C LEU A 157 6.48 -6.52 5.00
N SER A 158 7.50 -6.04 4.30
CA SER A 158 7.35 -5.03 3.25
C SER A 158 8.47 -5.17 2.23
N GLY A 159 8.12 -5.08 0.95
CA GLY A 159 9.06 -5.12 -0.18
C GLY A 159 9.22 -3.77 -0.86
N GLY A 160 10.20 -3.68 -1.78
CA GLY A 160 10.46 -2.45 -2.54
C GLY A 160 11.04 -1.31 -1.71
N VAL A 161 11.62 -1.61 -0.56
CA VAL A 161 12.22 -0.63 0.35
C VAL A 161 13.63 -0.28 -0.12
N THR A 162 13.85 0.97 -0.53
CA THR A 162 15.14 1.46 -1.04
C THR A 162 15.97 2.18 0.01
N LYS A 163 15.31 2.71 1.03
CA LYS A 163 15.95 3.30 2.22
C LYS A 163 15.16 2.90 3.44
N PHE A 164 15.88 2.65 4.53
CA PHE A 164 15.25 2.28 5.80
C PHE A 164 16.15 2.68 6.94
N LYS A 165 15.62 3.44 7.91
CA LYS A 165 16.43 3.92 9.02
C LYS A 165 15.58 4.12 10.26
N PHE A 166 15.97 3.45 11.33
CA PHE A 166 15.48 3.73 12.67
C PHE A 166 16.33 4.80 13.36
N SER A 167 15.70 5.56 14.25
CA SER A 167 16.36 6.39 15.24
C SER A 167 15.51 6.43 16.52
N TYR A 168 16.16 6.71 17.64
CA TYR A 168 15.61 6.48 18.97
C TYR A 168 15.69 7.79 19.77
N PHE A 169 14.61 8.16 20.43
CA PHE A 169 14.49 9.38 21.20
C PHE A 169 14.46 9.08 22.70
N ASP A 170 15.39 9.65 23.44
CA ASP A 170 15.49 9.50 24.91
C ASP A 170 14.64 10.50 25.68
N GLY A 171 14.04 11.47 25.02
CA GLY A 171 13.30 12.60 25.59
C GLY A 171 14.07 13.92 25.54
N LYS A 172 15.33 13.89 25.09
CA LYS A 172 16.18 15.07 24.91
C LYS A 172 16.83 15.07 23.53
N GLU A 173 17.41 13.94 23.12
CA GLU A 173 18.18 13.79 21.90
C GLU A 173 17.73 12.57 21.10
N CYS A 174 17.94 12.64 19.77
CA CYS A 174 17.75 11.51 18.88
C CYS A 174 19.07 10.78 18.69
N ARG A 175 19.09 9.45 18.88
CA ARG A 175 20.23 8.58 18.73
C ARG A 175 20.01 7.56 17.62
N LEU A 176 21.07 7.11 16.99
CA LEU A 176 21.00 6.10 15.92
C LEU A 176 21.04 4.67 16.44
N THR A 177 21.49 4.49 17.67
CA THR A 177 21.58 3.20 18.33
C THR A 177 20.98 3.30 19.72
N TRP A 178 20.46 2.18 20.20
CA TRP A 178 19.93 2.03 21.55
C TRP A 178 20.29 0.66 22.10
N ASN A 179 20.79 0.63 23.34
CA ASN A 179 21.13 -0.63 23.98
C ASN A 179 20.80 -0.58 25.47
N SER A 180 19.72 -1.24 25.87
CA SER A 180 19.26 -1.33 27.26
C SER A 180 19.90 -2.47 28.05
N SER A 181 20.92 -3.17 27.49
CA SER A 181 21.61 -4.24 28.21
C SER A 181 22.32 -3.74 29.46
N LYS A 182 22.66 -4.64 30.37
CA LYS A 182 23.32 -4.35 31.66
C LYS A 182 24.62 -3.56 31.51
N ASP A 183 25.33 -3.76 30.40
CA ASP A 183 26.57 -3.06 30.07
C ASP A 183 26.37 -1.99 28.99
N GLY A 184 25.11 -1.67 28.66
CA GLY A 184 24.76 -0.70 27.63
C GLY A 184 24.70 0.74 28.15
N PRO A 185 24.87 1.73 27.27
CA PRO A 185 24.80 3.13 27.63
C PRO A 185 23.41 3.59 28.12
N GLU A 186 22.35 2.85 27.73
CA GLU A 186 20.94 3.10 28.12
C GLU A 186 20.42 1.98 29.04
N GLU A 187 21.27 1.55 30.02
CA GLU A 187 20.91 0.46 30.94
C GLU A 187 19.53 0.67 31.56
N ASP A 188 18.71 -0.39 31.52
CA ASP A 188 17.37 -0.44 32.07
C ASP A 188 16.40 0.65 31.56
N SER A 189 16.63 1.19 30.37
CA SER A 189 15.76 2.21 29.81
C SER A 189 15.25 1.85 28.43
N LEU A 190 13.98 2.18 28.18
CA LEU A 190 13.38 2.17 26.83
C LEU A 190 13.46 3.56 26.21
N PRO A 191 13.60 3.67 24.90
CA PRO A 191 13.43 4.94 24.22
C PRO A 191 11.99 5.43 24.41
N LYS A 192 11.79 6.74 24.53
CA LYS A 192 10.44 7.33 24.61
C LYS A 192 9.70 7.24 23.29
N ALA A 193 10.45 7.31 22.20
CA ALA A 193 9.89 7.14 20.86
C ALA A 193 10.92 6.52 19.92
N VAL A 194 10.42 5.78 18.93
CA VAL A 194 11.17 5.24 17.81
C VAL A 194 10.71 5.97 16.56
N PHE A 195 11.63 6.58 15.84
CA PHE A 195 11.39 7.18 14.54
C PHE A 195 11.79 6.20 13.45
N LEU A 196 11.02 6.16 12.40
CA LEU A 196 11.30 5.39 11.20
C LEU A 196 11.24 6.29 9.98
N ASP A 197 12.34 6.38 9.26
CA ASP A 197 12.44 6.98 7.94
C ASP A 197 12.63 5.88 6.90
N PHE A 198 11.77 5.81 5.91
CA PHE A 198 11.89 4.80 4.85
C PHE A 198 11.40 5.31 3.51
N GLN A 199 11.92 4.72 2.45
CA GLN A 199 11.53 5.02 1.08
C GLN A 199 11.08 3.74 0.39
N LEU A 200 9.91 3.80 -0.22
CA LEU A 200 9.37 2.74 -1.07
C LEU A 200 9.51 3.08 -2.54
N SER A 201 9.86 2.08 -3.33
CA SER A 201 9.86 2.14 -4.78
C SER A 201 8.66 1.40 -5.35
N GLY A 202 7.97 2.02 -6.31
CA GLY A 202 6.93 1.36 -7.10
C GLY A 202 7.50 0.52 -8.23
N GLN A 203 6.59 -0.09 -8.98
CA GLN A 203 6.96 -0.81 -10.19
C GLN A 203 7.61 0.13 -11.21
N LYS A 204 8.57 -0.40 -11.94
CA LYS A 204 9.23 0.31 -13.03
C LYS A 204 8.21 0.56 -14.14
N SER A 205 8.03 1.81 -14.54
CA SER A 205 7.18 2.14 -15.68
C SER A 205 7.82 1.64 -16.99
N ASP A 206 7.01 1.48 -18.05
CA ASP A 206 7.50 1.12 -19.40
C ASP A 206 8.58 2.09 -19.92
N GLU A 207 8.59 3.31 -19.42
CA GLU A 207 9.63 4.33 -19.72
C GLU A 207 10.90 4.17 -18.87
N GLY A 208 11.00 3.15 -18.04
CA GLY A 208 12.15 2.87 -17.17
C GLY A 208 12.23 3.74 -15.92
N ARG A 209 11.25 4.58 -15.64
CA ARG A 209 11.20 5.43 -14.44
C ARG A 209 10.69 4.63 -13.26
N ILE A 210 11.40 4.71 -12.13
CA ILE A 210 10.98 4.15 -10.86
C ILE A 210 10.38 5.30 -10.03
N PHE A 211 9.16 5.11 -9.57
CA PHE A 211 8.53 6.05 -8.66
C PHE A 211 8.93 5.71 -7.23
N CYS A 212 9.55 6.66 -6.53
CA CYS A 212 9.94 6.49 -5.13
C CYS A 212 9.23 7.51 -4.26
N ARG A 213 8.85 7.11 -3.04
CA ARG A 213 8.21 8.00 -2.06
C ARG A 213 8.82 7.80 -0.68
N ASP A 214 9.14 8.92 -0.03
CA ASP A 214 9.66 8.93 1.33
C ASP A 214 8.50 8.96 2.34
N TYR A 215 8.67 8.24 3.45
CA TYR A 215 7.74 8.16 4.55
C TYR A 215 8.47 8.33 5.87
N HIS A 216 7.77 8.96 6.82
CA HIS A 216 8.23 9.18 8.19
C HIS A 216 7.16 8.70 9.16
N ALA A 217 7.55 7.96 10.17
CA ALA A 217 6.65 7.50 11.21
C ALA A 217 7.29 7.64 12.59
N VAL A 218 6.46 7.87 13.60
CA VAL A 218 6.87 7.99 15.00
C VAL A 218 6.03 7.04 15.83
N PHE A 219 6.70 6.23 16.65
CA PHE A 219 6.08 5.27 17.53
C PHE A 219 6.46 5.60 18.97
N GLU A 220 5.50 6.03 19.75
CA GLU A 220 5.71 6.31 21.19
C GLU A 220 5.66 5.00 21.97
N ILE A 221 6.65 4.77 22.83
CA ILE A 221 6.68 3.62 23.75
C ILE A 221 6.02 4.06 25.05
N LYS A 222 4.98 3.34 25.43
CA LYS A 222 4.28 3.58 26.70
C LYS A 222 5.08 2.92 27.83
N ASN A 223 5.85 3.71 28.55
CA ASN A 223 6.43 3.26 29.83
C ASN A 223 5.28 3.07 30.82
N ASN A 224 4.87 1.81 31.00
CA ASN A 224 3.95 1.43 32.10
C ASN A 224 4.74 1.10 33.35
#